data_c1e0ff12e084b0e86f4568bc6638d429
#
_entry.id   c1e0ff12e084b0e86f4568bc6638d429
#
_cell.length_a   1.000
_cell.length_b   1.000
_cell.length_c   1.000
_cell.angle_alpha   90.00
_cell.angle_beta   90.00
_cell.angle_gamma   90.00
#
_symmetry.space_group_name_H-M   'P 1'
#
loop_
_entity.id
_entity.type
_entity.pdbx_description
1 polymer ?
#
loop_
_entity_poly.entity_id
_entity_poly.type
_entity_poly.pdbx_seq_one_letter_code
_entity_poly.pdbx_strand_id
1 'polypeptide(L)'
;LREFRALMSKRWLSERKNEYYHLRAKEEGYLSRAAFKLIQLEERFGFLKDARNVLDLGAAPGGWLQVASEAIGDKGLIMGVDPQEINHRGLLGVNSLVGDVTSEGTIKEIHDFFQCRVDVILSDMAPDVSGNWDLDHFRQIHLARIVLVIANELLRGDGWLVVKTFQGSEHDKYVNDVRKMFELVKIVKPKASRKHSAEIYLVAHRLKPFRRLPEGYRKKEEC
;
A
#
# COMPACT_ATOMS: atom_id res chain seq x y z
N LEU A 1 -26.57 20.36 -23.42
CA LEU A 1 -25.34 20.93 -24.02
C LEU A 1 -24.36 21.50 -22.96
N ARG A 2 -24.81 22.25 -21.93
CA ARG A 2 -23.96 22.77 -20.85
C ARG A 2 -23.43 21.65 -19.94
N GLU A 3 -24.26 20.68 -19.57
CA GLU A 3 -23.85 19.52 -18.77
C GLU A 3 -22.87 18.60 -19.52
N PHE A 4 -23.07 18.39 -20.82
CA PHE A 4 -22.17 17.61 -21.67
C PHE A 4 -20.78 18.28 -21.80
N ARG A 5 -20.73 19.61 -21.95
CA ARG A 5 -19.47 20.37 -21.94
C ARG A 5 -18.77 20.33 -20.58
N ALA A 6 -19.52 20.35 -19.48
CA ALA A 6 -18.97 20.23 -18.12
C ALA A 6 -18.41 18.84 -17.84
N LEU A 7 -19.04 17.77 -18.34
CA LEU A 7 -18.55 16.39 -18.25
C LEU A 7 -17.30 16.18 -19.11
N MET A 8 -17.30 16.71 -20.35
CA MET A 8 -16.13 16.68 -21.23
C MET A 8 -14.92 17.41 -20.62
N SER A 9 -15.13 18.58 -20.00
CA SER A 9 -14.07 19.35 -19.36
C SER A 9 -13.50 18.62 -18.14
N LYS A 10 -14.34 17.95 -17.34
CA LYS A 10 -13.89 17.16 -16.16
C LYS A 10 -13.08 15.92 -16.57
N ARG A 11 -13.50 15.22 -17.61
CA ARG A 11 -12.77 14.05 -18.15
C ARG A 11 -11.43 14.47 -18.73
N TRP A 12 -11.37 15.50 -19.53
CA TRP A 12 -10.17 16.07 -20.12
C TRP A 12 -9.16 16.54 -19.06
N LEU A 13 -9.61 17.24 -18.00
CA LEU A 13 -8.77 17.61 -16.87
C LEU A 13 -8.24 16.40 -16.09
N SER A 14 -9.02 15.33 -15.99
CA SER A 14 -8.59 14.08 -15.35
C SER A 14 -7.55 13.33 -16.17
N GLU A 15 -7.73 13.27 -17.48
CA GLU A 15 -6.80 12.66 -18.44
C GLU A 15 -5.45 13.42 -18.43
N ARG A 16 -5.48 14.77 -18.50
CA ARG A 16 -4.27 15.60 -18.37
C ARG A 16 -3.52 15.41 -17.06
N LYS A 17 -4.23 15.26 -15.95
CA LYS A 17 -3.60 15.03 -14.65
C LYS A 17 -2.96 13.63 -14.54
N ASN A 18 -3.56 12.62 -15.19
CA ASN A 18 -2.97 11.29 -15.30
C ASN A 18 -1.70 11.31 -16.15
N GLU A 19 -1.77 12.02 -17.27
CA GLU A 19 -0.64 12.24 -18.17
C GLU A 19 0.48 13.03 -17.48
N TYR A 20 0.14 14.06 -16.69
CA TYR A 20 1.10 14.84 -15.91
C TYR A 20 1.96 13.97 -14.99
N TYR A 21 1.37 13.12 -14.14
CA TYR A 21 2.16 12.27 -13.24
C TYR A 21 2.89 11.14 -13.98
N HIS A 22 2.40 10.72 -15.15
CA HIS A 22 3.11 9.75 -15.97
C HIS A 22 4.36 10.37 -16.64
N LEU A 23 4.23 11.55 -17.21
CA LEU A 23 5.35 12.30 -17.79
C LEU A 23 6.38 12.66 -16.72
N ARG A 24 5.91 13.18 -15.60
CA ARG A 24 6.76 13.52 -14.48
C ARG A 24 7.53 12.31 -13.93
N ALA A 25 6.91 11.12 -13.86
CA ALA A 25 7.62 9.92 -13.46
C ALA A 25 8.77 9.57 -14.40
N LYS A 26 8.57 9.73 -15.73
CA LYS A 26 9.63 9.53 -16.71
C LYS A 26 10.75 10.56 -16.58
N GLU A 27 10.41 11.83 -16.38
CA GLU A 27 11.36 12.93 -16.24
C GLU A 27 12.20 12.78 -14.97
N GLU A 28 11.59 12.36 -13.86
CA GLU A 28 12.26 12.18 -12.56
C GLU A 28 12.86 10.77 -12.38
N GLY A 29 12.71 9.87 -13.37
CA GLY A 29 13.30 8.52 -13.34
C GLY A 29 12.56 7.50 -12.48
N TYR A 30 11.31 7.78 -12.09
CA TYR A 30 10.50 6.80 -11.35
C TYR A 30 9.93 5.71 -12.26
N LEU A 31 9.96 4.45 -11.79
CA LEU A 31 9.45 3.28 -12.50
C LEU A 31 7.93 3.32 -12.72
N SER A 32 7.21 4.06 -11.89
CA SER A 32 5.77 4.25 -12.04
C SER A 32 5.29 5.58 -11.46
N ARG A 33 4.18 6.08 -11.98
CA ARG A 33 3.49 7.26 -11.42
C ARG A 33 2.98 7.03 -9.97
N ALA A 34 2.90 5.75 -9.53
CA ALA A 34 2.50 5.41 -8.17
C ALA A 34 3.48 5.96 -7.13
N ALA A 35 4.76 6.20 -7.49
CA ALA A 35 5.75 6.86 -6.65
C ALA A 35 5.21 8.17 -6.05
N PHE A 36 4.52 9.00 -6.85
CA PHE A 36 3.97 10.27 -6.36
C PHE A 36 2.84 10.13 -5.34
N LYS A 37 2.17 8.98 -5.28
CA LYS A 37 1.21 8.70 -4.22
C LYS A 37 1.93 8.53 -2.88
N LEU A 38 3.01 7.74 -2.87
CA LEU A 38 3.82 7.51 -1.68
C LEU A 38 4.52 8.80 -1.24
N ILE A 39 5.12 9.55 -2.16
CA ILE A 39 5.74 10.86 -1.87
C ILE A 39 4.75 11.79 -1.15
N GLN A 40 3.51 11.93 -1.66
CA GLN A 40 2.50 12.79 -1.05
C GLN A 40 2.00 12.29 0.31
N LEU A 41 1.98 10.98 0.52
CA LEU A 41 1.66 10.40 1.82
C LEU A 41 2.82 10.62 2.80
N GLU A 42 4.06 10.41 2.36
CA GLU A 42 5.27 10.67 3.17
C GLU A 42 5.40 12.14 3.56
N GLU A 43 5.25 13.07 2.61
CA GLU A 43 5.25 14.53 2.89
C GLU A 43 4.24 14.92 3.98
N ARG A 44 3.14 14.20 4.07
CA ARG A 44 2.07 14.49 5.02
C ARG A 44 2.27 13.86 6.39
N PHE A 45 2.84 12.66 6.45
CA PHE A 45 2.87 11.84 7.67
C PHE A 45 4.28 11.55 8.19
N GLY A 46 5.32 11.60 7.36
CA GLY A 46 6.72 11.42 7.74
C GLY A 46 7.07 10.02 8.22
N PHE A 47 6.40 8.98 7.71
CA PHE A 47 6.55 7.61 8.22
C PHE A 47 7.84 6.91 7.78
N LEU A 48 8.52 7.41 6.73
CA LEU A 48 9.81 6.87 6.26
C LEU A 48 11.01 7.55 6.92
N LYS A 49 10.85 8.75 7.48
CA LYS A 49 11.94 9.60 7.97
C LYS A 49 12.89 8.91 8.95
N ASP A 50 12.33 8.12 9.88
CA ASP A 50 13.09 7.43 10.92
C ASP A 50 13.01 5.91 10.78
N ALA A 51 12.45 5.42 9.67
CA ALA A 51 12.31 4.01 9.38
C ALA A 51 13.65 3.39 8.99
N ARG A 52 13.86 2.13 9.37
CA ARG A 52 14.99 1.30 8.96
C ARG A 52 14.54 0.05 8.23
N ASN A 53 13.42 -0.54 8.64
CA ASN A 53 12.90 -1.78 8.06
C ASN A 53 11.55 -1.51 7.43
N VAL A 54 11.47 -1.61 6.10
CA VAL A 54 10.26 -1.34 5.32
C VAL A 54 9.88 -2.55 4.48
N LEU A 55 8.61 -2.95 4.59
CA LEU A 55 8.00 -4.00 3.77
C LEU A 55 7.00 -3.37 2.81
N ASP A 56 7.18 -3.58 1.50
CA ASP A 56 6.28 -3.11 0.44
C ASP A 56 5.57 -4.31 -0.22
N LEU A 57 4.27 -4.41 -0.03
CA LEU A 57 3.41 -5.48 -0.53
C LEU A 57 2.67 -5.02 -1.79
N GLY A 58 2.85 -5.75 -2.90
CA GLY A 58 2.41 -5.32 -4.23
C GLY A 58 3.39 -4.31 -4.82
N ALA A 59 4.69 -4.61 -4.72
CA ALA A 59 5.75 -3.65 -5.00
C ALA A 59 6.04 -3.43 -6.49
N ALA A 60 5.64 -4.36 -7.39
CA ALA A 60 5.89 -4.20 -8.82
C ALA A 60 5.20 -2.95 -9.40
N PRO A 61 5.86 -2.23 -10.29
CA PRO A 61 7.19 -2.43 -10.88
C PRO A 61 8.37 -1.88 -10.04
N GLY A 62 8.17 -1.37 -8.81
CA GLY A 62 9.23 -0.87 -7.92
C GLY A 62 9.19 0.63 -7.62
N GLY A 63 8.15 1.35 -8.04
CA GLY A 63 8.07 2.81 -7.84
C GLY A 63 8.01 3.23 -6.37
N TRP A 64 7.37 2.44 -5.50
CA TRP A 64 7.35 2.71 -4.06
C TRP A 64 8.67 2.33 -3.39
N LEU A 65 9.33 1.27 -3.87
CA LEU A 65 10.67 0.89 -3.42
C LEU A 65 11.71 1.97 -3.71
N GLN A 66 11.62 2.66 -4.87
CA GLN A 66 12.48 3.81 -5.17
C GLN A 66 12.32 4.91 -4.12
N VAL A 67 11.09 5.32 -3.85
CA VAL A 67 10.80 6.36 -2.85
C VAL A 67 11.27 5.95 -1.44
N ALA A 68 11.05 4.69 -1.05
CA ALA A 68 11.52 4.18 0.24
C ALA A 68 13.05 4.16 0.30
N SER A 69 13.73 3.70 -0.76
CA SER A 69 15.21 3.69 -0.87
C SER A 69 15.79 5.10 -0.79
N GLU A 70 15.20 6.07 -1.48
CA GLU A 70 15.61 7.48 -1.43
C GLU A 70 15.46 8.08 -0.01
N ALA A 71 14.39 7.73 0.69
CA ALA A 71 14.11 8.26 2.02
C ALA A 71 15.01 7.65 3.11
N ILE A 72 15.33 6.36 3.02
CA ILE A 72 16.04 5.60 4.06
C ILE A 72 17.56 5.52 3.77
N GLY A 73 17.92 5.47 2.48
CA GLY A 73 19.29 5.29 2.03
C GLY A 73 19.85 3.90 2.39
N ASP A 74 21.14 3.86 2.70
CA ASP A 74 21.88 2.64 3.06
C ASP A 74 21.72 2.19 4.53
N LYS A 75 20.91 2.93 5.31
CA LYS A 75 20.79 2.72 6.77
C LYS A 75 19.78 1.66 7.15
N GLY A 76 19.04 1.11 6.22
CA GLY A 76 17.95 0.18 6.51
C GLY A 76 17.81 -0.94 5.50
N LEU A 77 16.83 -1.81 5.77
CA LEU A 77 16.44 -2.93 4.93
C LEU A 77 15.06 -2.68 4.35
N ILE A 78 14.94 -2.83 3.05
CA ILE A 78 13.67 -2.70 2.33
C ILE A 78 13.43 -4.01 1.59
N MET A 79 12.25 -4.60 1.76
CA MET A 79 11.81 -5.75 0.98
C MET A 79 10.53 -5.42 0.23
N GLY A 80 10.58 -5.60 -1.10
CA GLY A 80 9.40 -5.60 -1.95
C GLY A 80 8.92 -7.02 -2.22
N VAL A 81 7.62 -7.24 -2.13
CA VAL A 81 6.98 -8.54 -2.43
C VAL A 81 5.90 -8.34 -3.48
N ASP A 82 5.95 -9.12 -4.55
CA ASP A 82 4.95 -9.09 -5.63
C ASP A 82 4.95 -10.44 -6.36
N PRO A 83 3.82 -10.93 -6.90
CA PRO A 83 3.81 -12.09 -7.80
C PRO A 83 4.61 -11.88 -9.10
N GLN A 84 4.83 -10.63 -9.49
CA GLN A 84 5.62 -10.25 -10.66
C GLN A 84 7.06 -9.88 -10.27
N GLU A 85 7.99 -9.99 -11.21
CA GLU A 85 9.36 -9.51 -11.02
C GLU A 85 9.40 -8.01 -10.76
N ILE A 86 10.21 -7.62 -9.78
CA ILE A 86 10.38 -6.24 -9.35
C ILE A 86 11.72 -5.70 -9.86
N ASN A 87 11.71 -4.58 -10.55
CA ASN A 87 12.95 -3.92 -10.92
C ASN A 87 13.45 -3.04 -9.76
N HIS A 88 14.50 -3.49 -9.11
CA HIS A 88 15.15 -2.74 -8.02
C HIS A 88 16.64 -2.48 -8.26
N ARG A 89 17.10 -2.61 -9.51
CA ARG A 89 18.53 -2.41 -9.87
C ARG A 89 18.99 -1.00 -9.49
N GLY A 90 20.09 -0.92 -8.74
CA GLY A 90 20.68 0.34 -8.29
C GLY A 90 19.99 0.99 -7.09
N LEU A 91 18.97 0.37 -6.50
CA LEU A 91 18.35 0.88 -5.28
C LEU A 91 19.12 0.39 -4.04
N LEU A 92 19.43 1.32 -3.13
CA LEU A 92 20.17 1.02 -1.91
C LEU A 92 19.26 0.35 -0.88
N GLY A 93 19.78 -0.70 -0.23
CA GLY A 93 19.08 -1.41 0.85
C GLY A 93 17.84 -2.21 0.42
N VAL A 94 17.57 -2.33 -0.90
CA VAL A 94 16.37 -2.96 -1.43
C VAL A 94 16.65 -4.41 -1.84
N ASN A 95 15.75 -5.28 -1.37
CA ASN A 95 15.63 -6.67 -1.80
C ASN A 95 14.23 -6.92 -2.35
N SER A 96 14.07 -7.94 -3.18
CA SER A 96 12.78 -8.32 -3.72
C SER A 96 12.53 -9.81 -3.57
N LEU A 97 11.27 -10.16 -3.33
CA LEU A 97 10.77 -11.52 -3.29
C LEU A 97 9.62 -11.64 -4.29
N VAL A 98 9.77 -12.57 -5.25
CA VAL A 98 8.66 -12.96 -6.12
C VAL A 98 7.82 -13.98 -5.36
N GLY A 99 6.61 -13.57 -4.95
CA GLY A 99 5.76 -14.41 -4.12
C GLY A 99 4.36 -13.84 -3.92
N ASP A 100 3.44 -14.73 -3.57
CA ASP A 100 2.07 -14.37 -3.21
C ASP A 100 1.98 -14.22 -1.69
N VAL A 101 1.54 -13.05 -1.23
CA VAL A 101 1.37 -12.73 0.21
C VAL A 101 0.30 -13.58 0.90
N THR A 102 -0.48 -14.34 0.16
CA THR A 102 -1.42 -15.33 0.73
C THR A 102 -0.75 -16.66 1.07
N SER A 103 0.47 -16.90 0.56
CA SER A 103 1.25 -18.12 0.78
C SER A 103 2.01 -18.07 2.09
N GLU A 104 1.96 -19.15 2.86
CA GLU A 104 2.74 -19.30 4.10
C GLU A 104 4.24 -19.27 3.84
N GLY A 105 4.69 -19.83 2.71
CA GLY A 105 6.09 -19.81 2.30
C GLY A 105 6.60 -18.38 2.14
N THR A 106 5.84 -17.53 1.44
CA THR A 106 6.17 -16.11 1.26
C THR A 106 6.26 -15.38 2.60
N ILE A 107 5.28 -15.59 3.50
CA ILE A 107 5.29 -14.97 4.83
C ILE A 107 6.50 -15.42 5.65
N LYS A 108 6.85 -16.71 5.57
CA LYS A 108 8.06 -17.24 6.24
C LYS A 108 9.33 -16.58 5.70
N GLU A 109 9.48 -16.44 4.39
CA GLU A 109 10.65 -15.79 3.78
C GLU A 109 10.78 -14.32 4.21
N ILE A 110 9.65 -13.58 4.33
CA ILE A 110 9.62 -12.21 4.86
C ILE A 110 10.14 -12.20 6.32
N HIS A 111 9.67 -13.11 7.16
CA HIS A 111 10.13 -13.23 8.54
C HIS A 111 11.64 -13.55 8.63
N ASP A 112 12.10 -14.51 7.83
CA ASP A 112 13.49 -14.94 7.81
C ASP A 112 14.42 -13.81 7.32
N PHE A 113 13.94 -12.95 6.41
CA PHE A 113 14.70 -11.81 5.90
C PHE A 113 14.91 -10.74 6.97
N PHE A 114 13.83 -10.26 7.60
CA PHE A 114 13.94 -9.16 8.56
C PHE A 114 14.48 -9.59 9.91
N GLN A 115 14.23 -10.82 10.35
CA GLN A 115 14.61 -11.37 11.68
C GLN A 115 14.15 -10.50 12.87
N CYS A 116 13.39 -9.45 12.61
CA CYS A 116 12.85 -8.50 13.59
C CYS A 116 11.54 -7.90 13.07
N ARG A 117 10.92 -7.06 13.88
CA ARG A 117 9.73 -6.33 13.45
C ARG A 117 10.11 -5.17 12.53
N VAL A 118 9.23 -4.87 11.57
CA VAL A 118 9.40 -3.77 10.62
C VAL A 118 8.81 -2.47 11.14
N ASP A 119 9.38 -1.35 10.70
CA ASP A 119 8.94 -0.01 11.09
C ASP A 119 7.73 0.45 10.27
N VAL A 120 7.72 0.08 8.98
CA VAL A 120 6.68 0.51 8.04
C VAL A 120 6.26 -0.67 7.17
N ILE A 121 4.94 -0.85 7.03
CA ILE A 121 4.35 -1.72 6.02
C ILE A 121 3.59 -0.86 5.04
N LEU A 122 3.95 -0.97 3.77
CA LEU A 122 3.33 -0.33 2.62
C LEU A 122 2.53 -1.36 1.82
N SER A 123 1.40 -0.96 1.24
CA SER A 123 0.68 -1.82 0.29
C SER A 123 -0.09 -1.00 -0.75
N ASP A 124 0.33 -1.12 -2.00
CA ASP A 124 -0.42 -0.62 -3.18
C ASP A 124 -1.06 -1.77 -3.98
N MET A 125 -1.22 -2.96 -3.35
CA MET A 125 -1.86 -4.12 -4.00
C MET A 125 -3.24 -3.79 -4.55
N ALA A 126 -3.54 -4.34 -5.71
CA ALA A 126 -4.86 -4.30 -6.33
C ALA A 126 -5.23 -5.66 -6.91
N PRO A 127 -6.50 -6.05 -6.88
CA PRO A 127 -6.93 -7.25 -7.60
C PRO A 127 -6.92 -7.01 -9.11
N ASP A 128 -6.90 -8.07 -9.87
CA ASP A 128 -7.23 -8.02 -11.30
C ASP A 128 -8.68 -7.57 -11.46
N VAL A 129 -8.85 -6.49 -12.23
CA VAL A 129 -10.15 -5.85 -12.44
C VAL A 129 -11.01 -6.73 -13.34
N SER A 130 -12.14 -7.24 -12.81
CA SER A 130 -13.07 -8.10 -13.54
C SER A 130 -14.12 -7.33 -14.33
N GLY A 131 -14.28 -6.03 -14.05
CA GLY A 131 -15.37 -5.18 -14.55
C GLY A 131 -16.65 -5.28 -13.72
N ASN A 132 -16.73 -6.19 -12.75
CA ASN A 132 -17.80 -6.24 -11.75
C ASN A 132 -17.32 -5.50 -10.50
N TRP A 133 -17.92 -4.33 -10.24
CA TRP A 133 -17.50 -3.45 -9.15
C TRP A 133 -17.56 -4.13 -7.77
N ASP A 134 -18.62 -4.83 -7.47
CA ASP A 134 -18.79 -5.47 -6.15
C ASP A 134 -17.73 -6.55 -5.93
N LEU A 135 -17.47 -7.37 -6.95
CA LEU A 135 -16.43 -8.40 -6.89
C LEU A 135 -15.04 -7.79 -6.72
N ASP A 136 -14.72 -6.74 -7.50
CA ASP A 136 -13.42 -6.08 -7.44
C ASP A 136 -13.22 -5.38 -6.10
N HIS A 137 -14.29 -4.78 -5.54
CA HIS A 137 -14.29 -4.20 -4.20
C HIS A 137 -14.05 -5.25 -3.10
N PHE A 138 -14.77 -6.37 -3.14
CA PHE A 138 -14.56 -7.46 -2.18
C PHE A 138 -13.14 -8.03 -2.24
N ARG A 139 -12.59 -8.25 -3.43
CA ARG A 139 -11.21 -8.70 -3.63
C ARG A 139 -10.20 -7.70 -3.06
N GLN A 140 -10.42 -6.40 -3.29
CA GLN A 140 -9.55 -5.34 -2.73
C GLN A 140 -9.58 -5.34 -1.20
N ILE A 141 -10.76 -5.45 -0.58
CA ILE A 141 -10.88 -5.51 0.88
C ILE A 141 -10.25 -6.81 1.43
N HIS A 142 -10.35 -7.92 0.70
CA HIS A 142 -9.67 -9.16 1.07
C HIS A 142 -8.15 -8.98 1.12
N LEU A 143 -7.54 -8.38 0.09
CA LEU A 143 -6.11 -8.06 0.08
C LEU A 143 -5.73 -7.15 1.25
N ALA A 144 -6.52 -6.10 1.51
CA ALA A 144 -6.28 -5.20 2.64
C ALA A 144 -6.36 -5.93 4.01
N ARG A 145 -7.25 -6.93 4.14
CA ARG A 145 -7.32 -7.77 5.35
C ARG A 145 -6.07 -8.62 5.54
N ILE A 146 -5.53 -9.19 4.46
CA ILE A 146 -4.25 -9.92 4.52
C ILE A 146 -3.13 -9.00 5.02
N VAL A 147 -3.05 -7.78 4.50
CA VAL A 147 -2.08 -6.78 4.98
C VAL A 147 -2.24 -6.51 6.48
N LEU A 148 -3.47 -6.45 7.00
CA LEU A 148 -3.72 -6.24 8.42
C LEU A 148 -3.26 -7.42 9.29
N VAL A 149 -3.39 -8.65 8.79
CA VAL A 149 -2.85 -9.87 9.44
C VAL A 149 -1.33 -9.78 9.49
N ILE A 150 -0.68 -9.50 8.37
CA ILE A 150 0.78 -9.33 8.28
C ILE A 150 1.26 -8.22 9.22
N ALA A 151 0.55 -7.10 9.28
CA ALA A 151 0.87 -6.00 10.18
C ALA A 151 0.77 -6.41 11.67
N ASN A 152 -0.19 -7.26 12.03
CA ASN A 152 -0.29 -7.76 13.40
C ASN A 152 0.92 -8.62 13.81
N GLU A 153 1.49 -9.35 12.87
CA GLU A 153 2.62 -10.26 13.08
C GLU A 153 3.97 -9.55 13.00
N LEU A 154 4.16 -8.70 12.00
CA LEU A 154 5.47 -8.15 11.63
C LEU A 154 5.69 -6.70 12.08
N LEU A 155 4.63 -5.88 12.22
CA LEU A 155 4.79 -4.47 12.52
C LEU A 155 5.18 -4.24 13.97
N ARG A 156 6.13 -3.34 14.23
CA ARG A 156 6.48 -2.91 15.59
C ARG A 156 5.34 -2.09 16.23
N GLY A 157 5.36 -1.96 17.55
CA GLY A 157 4.28 -1.31 18.31
C GLY A 157 4.02 0.14 17.90
N ASP A 158 5.08 0.90 17.61
CA ASP A 158 5.04 2.28 17.15
C ASP A 158 5.20 2.40 15.61
N GLY A 159 4.98 1.31 14.88
CA GLY A 159 5.12 1.26 13.42
C GLY A 159 3.96 1.89 12.67
N TRP A 160 4.17 2.05 11.37
CA TRP A 160 3.23 2.63 10.42
C TRP A 160 2.71 1.59 9.42
N LEU A 161 1.42 1.69 9.13
CA LEU A 161 0.75 0.91 8.08
C LEU A 161 0.14 1.87 7.05
N VAL A 162 0.51 1.70 5.79
CA VAL A 162 -0.10 2.41 4.65
C VAL A 162 -0.69 1.38 3.72
N VAL A 163 -2.01 1.37 3.56
CA VAL A 163 -2.70 0.37 2.74
C VAL A 163 -3.73 0.99 1.82
N LYS A 164 -3.67 0.60 0.54
CA LYS A 164 -4.68 0.95 -0.46
C LYS A 164 -5.96 0.17 -0.23
N THR A 165 -7.08 0.88 -0.31
CA THR A 165 -8.43 0.31 -0.33
C THR A 165 -9.28 0.96 -1.40
N PHE A 166 -10.44 0.37 -1.71
CA PHE A 166 -11.48 1.00 -2.52
C PHE A 166 -12.63 1.45 -1.63
N GLN A 167 -13.17 2.63 -1.89
CA GLN A 167 -14.44 3.05 -1.29
C GLN A 167 -15.56 2.12 -1.77
N GLY A 168 -16.40 1.65 -0.87
CA GLY A 168 -17.50 0.71 -1.17
C GLY A 168 -18.14 0.18 0.10
N SER A 169 -19.04 -0.80 -0.02
CA SER A 169 -19.89 -1.31 1.06
C SER A 169 -19.12 -1.89 2.25
N GLU A 170 -18.00 -2.59 2.03
CA GLU A 170 -17.19 -3.22 3.10
C GLU A 170 -16.10 -2.30 3.65
N HIS A 171 -15.89 -1.11 3.04
CA HIS A 171 -14.82 -0.20 3.43
C HIS A 171 -14.92 0.25 4.90
N ASP A 172 -16.10 0.68 5.34
CA ASP A 172 -16.28 1.20 6.71
C ASP A 172 -16.06 0.11 7.76
N LYS A 173 -16.44 -1.14 7.46
CA LYS A 173 -16.16 -2.28 8.32
C LYS A 173 -14.64 -2.51 8.45
N TYR A 174 -13.93 -2.50 7.33
CA TYR A 174 -12.47 -2.63 7.33
C TYR A 174 -11.80 -1.49 8.11
N VAL A 175 -12.21 -0.24 7.91
CA VAL A 175 -11.71 0.92 8.67
C VAL A 175 -11.93 0.75 10.17
N ASN A 176 -13.10 0.24 10.57
CA ASN A 176 -13.38 -0.01 11.99
C ASN A 176 -12.48 -1.13 12.55
N ASP A 177 -12.18 -2.15 11.77
CA ASP A 177 -11.24 -3.21 12.17
C ASP A 177 -9.83 -2.67 12.35
N VAL A 178 -9.35 -1.81 11.44
CA VAL A 178 -8.05 -1.10 11.60
C VAL A 178 -8.06 -0.21 12.84
N ARG A 179 -9.15 0.52 13.12
CA ARG A 179 -9.29 1.36 14.33
C ARG A 179 -9.27 0.57 15.64
N LYS A 180 -9.69 -0.70 15.63
CA LYS A 180 -9.56 -1.57 16.80
C LYS A 180 -8.10 -1.91 17.10
N MET A 181 -7.24 -1.93 16.08
CA MET A 181 -5.84 -2.34 16.19
C MET A 181 -4.86 -1.18 16.32
N PHE A 182 -5.17 0.00 15.81
CA PHE A 182 -4.27 1.15 15.80
C PHE A 182 -4.83 2.34 16.60
N GLU A 183 -3.94 3.15 17.16
CA GLU A 183 -4.32 4.37 17.89
C GLU A 183 -4.71 5.49 16.94
N LEU A 184 -3.95 5.67 15.85
CA LEU A 184 -4.19 6.67 14.82
C LEU A 184 -4.58 5.98 13.51
N VAL A 185 -5.70 6.40 12.91
CA VAL A 185 -6.13 5.96 11.58
C VAL A 185 -6.64 7.17 10.80
N LYS A 186 -6.05 7.42 9.64
CA LYS A 186 -6.45 8.48 8.70
C LYS A 186 -6.77 7.88 7.34
N ILE A 187 -7.79 8.42 6.69
CA ILE A 187 -8.17 8.08 5.32
C ILE A 187 -7.73 9.24 4.43
N VAL A 188 -6.99 8.93 3.37
CA VAL A 188 -6.37 9.94 2.50
C VAL A 188 -6.54 9.55 1.04
N LYS A 189 -6.86 10.51 0.20
CA LYS A 189 -6.78 10.37 -1.26
C LYS A 189 -5.64 11.26 -1.77
N PRO A 190 -4.47 10.70 -2.14
CA PRO A 190 -3.37 11.47 -2.71
C PRO A 190 -3.81 12.21 -3.98
N LYS A 191 -3.23 13.39 -4.22
CA LYS A 191 -3.50 14.15 -5.45
C LYS A 191 -3.07 13.39 -6.72
N ALA A 192 -2.08 12.50 -6.60
CA ALA A 192 -1.64 11.62 -7.69
C ALA A 192 -2.62 10.49 -8.02
N SER A 193 -3.57 10.16 -7.14
CA SER A 193 -4.66 9.23 -7.45
C SER A 193 -5.60 9.80 -8.52
N ARG A 194 -6.12 8.93 -9.38
CA ARG A 194 -7.09 9.35 -10.39
C ARG A 194 -8.35 9.91 -9.72
N LYS A 195 -8.86 11.03 -10.22
CA LYS A 195 -9.99 11.73 -9.61
C LYS A 195 -11.24 10.85 -9.47
N HIS A 196 -11.51 10.03 -10.49
CA HIS A 196 -12.69 9.15 -10.56
C HIS A 196 -12.43 7.73 -10.05
N SER A 197 -11.22 7.41 -9.59
CA SER A 197 -10.92 6.13 -8.96
C SER A 197 -11.55 6.08 -7.56
N ALA A 198 -12.06 4.92 -7.18
CA ALA A 198 -12.47 4.64 -5.81
C ALA A 198 -11.29 4.45 -4.84
N GLU A 199 -10.07 4.46 -5.37
CA GLU A 199 -8.83 4.29 -4.60
C GLU A 199 -8.66 5.35 -3.53
N ILE A 200 -8.41 4.91 -2.31
CA ILE A 200 -8.03 5.70 -1.15
C ILE A 200 -7.02 4.92 -0.33
N TYR A 201 -6.32 5.59 0.57
CA TYR A 201 -5.32 4.98 1.44
C TYR A 201 -5.72 5.15 2.91
N LEU A 202 -5.59 4.07 3.68
CA LEU A 202 -5.55 4.14 5.12
C LEU A 202 -4.10 4.29 5.55
N VAL A 203 -3.84 5.30 6.38
CA VAL A 203 -2.56 5.49 7.07
C VAL A 203 -2.84 5.30 8.55
N ALA A 204 -2.24 4.26 9.13
CA ALA A 204 -2.43 3.90 10.53
C ALA A 204 -1.09 3.88 11.26
N HIS A 205 -1.10 4.23 12.54
CA HIS A 205 0.10 4.35 13.36
C HIS A 205 -0.16 3.91 14.79
N ARG A 206 0.83 3.32 15.42
CA ARG A 206 0.84 2.78 16.77
C ARG A 206 -0.16 1.66 16.99
N LEU A 207 0.34 0.43 16.96
CA LEU A 207 -0.45 -0.75 17.32
C LEU A 207 -0.81 -0.72 18.80
N LYS A 208 -2.08 -0.92 19.12
CA LYS A 208 -2.57 -1.01 20.49
C LYS A 208 -1.99 -2.26 21.20
N PRO A 209 -1.60 -2.19 22.47
CA PRO A 209 -0.93 -3.28 23.15
C PRO A 209 -1.77 -4.56 23.28
N PHE A 210 -3.07 -4.44 23.53
CA PHE A 210 -4.00 -5.57 23.72
C PHE A 210 -4.89 -5.82 22.49
N ARG A 211 -4.35 -5.57 21.28
CA ARG A 211 -5.09 -5.78 20.05
C ARG A 211 -5.40 -7.27 19.82
N ARG A 212 -6.56 -7.51 19.22
CA ARG A 212 -6.92 -8.82 18.66
C ARG A 212 -7.35 -8.61 17.22
N LEU A 213 -6.92 -9.53 16.35
CA LEU A 213 -7.46 -9.57 15.00
C LEU A 213 -8.98 -9.76 15.07
N PRO A 214 -9.75 -8.98 14.31
CA PRO A 214 -11.20 -9.15 14.26
C PRO A 214 -11.62 -10.56 13.82
N GLU A 215 -12.84 -10.97 14.17
CA GLU A 215 -13.38 -12.25 13.71
C GLU A 215 -13.38 -12.32 12.18
N GLY A 216 -13.02 -13.50 11.64
CA GLY A 216 -12.93 -13.75 10.19
C GLY A 216 -11.56 -13.41 9.58
N TYR A 217 -10.60 -12.88 10.37
CA TYR A 217 -9.21 -12.67 9.92
C TYR A 217 -8.29 -13.85 10.29
N ARG A 218 -8.69 -14.68 11.23
CA ARG A 218 -7.93 -15.89 11.56
C ARG A 218 -8.14 -16.93 10.49
N LYS A 219 -7.06 -17.62 10.07
CA LYS A 219 -7.22 -18.90 9.37
C LYS A 219 -8.07 -19.82 10.26
N LYS A 220 -9.03 -20.52 9.66
CA LYS A 220 -9.62 -21.68 10.35
C LYS A 220 -8.45 -22.62 10.59
N GLU A 221 -8.13 -22.89 11.87
CA GLU A 221 -7.26 -23.99 12.21
C GLU A 221 -7.92 -25.23 11.61
N GLU A 222 -7.31 -25.85 10.62
CA GLU A 222 -7.73 -27.15 10.14
C GLU A 222 -7.51 -28.14 11.30
N CYS A 223 -8.63 -28.61 11.84
CA CYS A 223 -8.62 -29.69 12.82
C CYS A 223 -8.18 -31.00 12.17
#